data_7b6206c3406161d2bac473d23f9406dd
#
_entry.id   7b6206c3406161d2bac473d23f9406dd
#
_cell.length_a   1.000
_cell.length_b   1.000
_cell.length_c   1.000
_cell.angle_alpha   90.00
_cell.angle_beta   90.00
_cell.angle_gamma   90.00
#
_symmetry.space_group_name_H-M   'P 1'
#
loop_
_entity.id
_entity.type
_entity.pdbx_description
1 polymer ?
#
loop_
_entity_poly.entity_id
_entity_poly.type
_entity_poly.pdbx_seq_one_letter_code
_entity_poly.pdbx_strand_id
1 'polypeptide(L)'
;MPVLPGSPPVEITLRRSARARRFSLRVSSLDGRVTLSLPLRAREAEAMDFARAQEGWLRAALARQVPVSGVGFGSLVPIEGREVVLSPGKGRAPRLEGDSLFLPGDPAQAAARAAGFLRALARDRLAEASDHYAGLLGRKVARITLRDTRSRWGSCSHDGALMYSWRLVMAPPSVLRYVAAHECAHLVEMNHSGAFWAVVDRIHPGWQRERAWLHAHGARLHAVRFDA
;
A
#
# COMPACT_ATOMS: atom_id res chain seq x y z
N MET A 1 -24.22 -13.52 -4.80
CA MET A 1 -23.06 -13.80 -3.92
C MET A 1 -23.61 -14.34 -2.62
N PRO A 2 -23.09 -15.44 -2.08
CA PRO A 2 -23.55 -15.95 -0.79
C PRO A 2 -23.26 -14.94 0.31
N VAL A 3 -24.14 -14.91 1.30
CA VAL A 3 -24.11 -13.99 2.43
C VAL A 3 -24.02 -14.80 3.72
N LEU A 4 -23.08 -14.45 4.58
CA LEU A 4 -23.04 -14.94 5.95
C LEU A 4 -24.02 -14.08 6.78
N PRO A 5 -25.09 -14.66 7.35
CA PRO A 5 -26.06 -13.91 8.12
C PRO A 5 -25.45 -13.36 9.40
N GLY A 6 -26.03 -12.29 9.95
CA GLY A 6 -25.60 -11.64 11.18
C GLY A 6 -25.71 -10.12 11.09
N SER A 7 -25.25 -9.40 12.10
CA SER A 7 -25.32 -7.94 12.16
C SER A 7 -23.91 -7.31 12.20
N PRO A 8 -23.46 -6.69 11.11
CA PRO A 8 -24.08 -6.66 9.78
C PRO A 8 -23.90 -7.99 9.02
N PRO A 9 -24.72 -8.25 7.97
CA PRO A 9 -24.51 -9.40 7.09
C PRO A 9 -23.20 -9.23 6.30
N VAL A 10 -22.53 -10.35 6.00
CA VAL A 10 -21.23 -10.33 5.30
C VAL A 10 -21.34 -11.00 3.95
N GLU A 11 -21.15 -10.26 2.88
CA GLU A 11 -21.06 -10.80 1.53
C GLU A 11 -19.74 -11.54 1.31
N ILE A 12 -19.81 -12.74 0.73
CA ILE A 12 -18.63 -13.57 0.46
C ILE A 12 -18.48 -13.80 -1.04
N THR A 13 -17.34 -13.38 -1.59
CA THR A 13 -16.96 -13.69 -2.97
C THR A 13 -16.35 -15.08 -3.02
N LEU A 14 -16.99 -16.02 -3.71
CA LEU A 14 -16.43 -17.37 -3.93
C LEU A 14 -15.43 -17.34 -5.09
N ARG A 15 -14.23 -17.89 -4.86
CA ARG A 15 -13.19 -18.04 -5.88
C ARG A 15 -12.77 -19.50 -6.01
N ARG A 16 -13.21 -20.17 -7.09
CA ARG A 16 -12.75 -21.50 -7.44
C ARG A 16 -11.34 -21.45 -8.03
N SER A 17 -10.46 -22.37 -7.59
CA SER A 17 -9.08 -22.41 -8.07
C SER A 17 -8.60 -23.86 -8.19
N ALA A 18 -8.01 -24.20 -9.34
CA ALA A 18 -7.38 -25.50 -9.55
C ALA A 18 -6.16 -25.74 -8.63
N ARG A 19 -5.55 -24.66 -8.13
CA ARG A 19 -4.42 -24.73 -7.18
C ARG A 19 -4.87 -24.87 -5.73
N ALA A 20 -6.12 -24.56 -5.40
CA ALA A 20 -6.64 -24.67 -4.05
C ALA A 20 -6.86 -26.15 -3.68
N ARG A 21 -6.23 -26.61 -2.62
CA ARG A 21 -6.41 -27.96 -2.06
C ARG A 21 -7.33 -27.95 -0.83
N ARG A 22 -7.61 -26.78 -0.25
CA ARG A 22 -8.43 -26.56 0.95
C ARG A 22 -9.16 -25.23 0.86
N PHE A 23 -10.16 -25.03 1.71
CA PHE A 23 -10.83 -23.73 1.87
C PHE A 23 -9.88 -22.71 2.49
N SER A 24 -9.98 -21.47 2.04
CA SER A 24 -9.18 -20.36 2.56
C SER A 24 -10.01 -19.07 2.53
N LEU A 25 -10.22 -18.47 3.71
CA LEU A 25 -10.84 -17.16 3.86
C LEU A 25 -9.78 -16.05 3.86
N ARG A 26 -10.10 -14.98 3.17
CA ARG A 26 -9.29 -13.77 3.15
C ARG A 26 -10.21 -12.56 3.27
N VAL A 27 -9.89 -11.66 4.20
CA VAL A 27 -10.45 -10.32 4.27
C VAL A 27 -9.44 -9.35 3.67
N SER A 28 -9.87 -8.57 2.70
CA SER A 28 -9.05 -7.52 2.11
C SER A 28 -8.91 -6.37 3.13
N SER A 29 -7.69 -6.04 3.50
CA SER A 29 -7.40 -4.91 4.40
C SER A 29 -7.70 -3.54 3.77
N LEU A 30 -8.02 -3.49 2.47
CA LEU A 30 -8.20 -2.26 1.70
C LEU A 30 -9.66 -1.83 1.58
N ASP A 31 -10.56 -2.80 1.42
CA ASP A 31 -11.98 -2.57 1.10
C ASP A 31 -12.91 -3.52 1.87
N GLY A 32 -12.39 -4.31 2.80
CA GLY A 32 -13.18 -5.26 3.59
C GLY A 32 -13.73 -6.44 2.80
N ARG A 33 -13.45 -6.57 1.50
CA ARG A 33 -13.97 -7.65 0.68
C ARG A 33 -13.54 -9.00 1.23
N VAL A 34 -14.52 -9.85 1.48
CA VAL A 34 -14.30 -11.23 1.92
C VAL A 34 -14.24 -12.13 0.70
N THR A 35 -13.14 -12.86 0.55
CA THR A 35 -12.96 -13.85 -0.50
C THR A 35 -12.73 -15.22 0.12
N LEU A 36 -13.57 -16.19 -0.27
CA LEU A 36 -13.43 -17.60 0.08
C LEU A 36 -12.92 -18.37 -1.13
N SER A 37 -11.67 -18.79 -1.08
CA SER A 37 -11.06 -19.64 -2.09
C SER A 37 -11.39 -21.10 -1.80
N LEU A 38 -11.80 -21.84 -2.84
CA LEU A 38 -12.22 -23.24 -2.72
C LEU A 38 -11.72 -24.09 -3.90
N PRO A 39 -11.48 -25.39 -3.72
CA PRO A 39 -11.17 -26.34 -4.79
C PRO A 39 -12.26 -26.35 -5.88
N LEU A 40 -11.88 -26.69 -7.11
CA LEU A 40 -12.83 -26.67 -8.24
C LEU A 40 -14.10 -27.52 -8.00
N ARG A 41 -13.94 -28.68 -7.37
CA ARG A 41 -15.02 -29.66 -7.15
C ARG A 41 -15.72 -29.49 -5.80
N ALA A 42 -15.29 -28.59 -4.94
CA ALA A 42 -15.88 -28.39 -3.62
C ALA A 42 -17.32 -27.84 -3.74
N ARG A 43 -18.21 -28.28 -2.87
CA ARG A 43 -19.60 -27.80 -2.80
C ARG A 43 -19.61 -26.43 -2.13
N GLU A 44 -20.51 -25.58 -2.62
CA GLU A 44 -20.69 -24.24 -2.04
C GLU A 44 -21.18 -24.29 -0.59
N ALA A 45 -22.05 -25.25 -0.27
CA ALA A 45 -22.53 -25.46 1.09
C ALA A 45 -21.38 -25.72 2.07
N GLU A 46 -20.44 -26.62 1.72
CA GLU A 46 -19.26 -26.93 2.54
C GLU A 46 -18.36 -25.69 2.73
N ALA A 47 -18.22 -24.87 1.68
CA ALA A 47 -17.47 -23.63 1.76
C ALA A 47 -18.15 -22.63 2.70
N MET A 48 -19.46 -22.53 2.68
CA MET A 48 -20.23 -21.66 3.58
C MET A 48 -20.24 -22.18 5.01
N ASP A 49 -20.24 -23.50 5.23
CA ASP A 49 -20.07 -24.11 6.57
C ASP A 49 -18.69 -23.74 7.15
N PHE A 50 -17.65 -23.82 6.33
CA PHE A 50 -16.32 -23.35 6.72
C PHE A 50 -16.30 -21.86 7.07
N ALA A 51 -16.98 -21.02 6.29
CA ALA A 51 -17.07 -19.58 6.58
C ALA A 51 -17.80 -19.32 7.91
N ARG A 52 -18.89 -20.05 8.20
CA ARG A 52 -19.60 -19.99 9.49
C ARG A 52 -18.71 -20.40 10.65
N ALA A 53 -17.97 -21.47 10.50
CA ALA A 53 -17.02 -21.91 11.55
C ALA A 53 -15.93 -20.87 11.84
N GLN A 54 -15.62 -19.98 10.89
CA GLN A 54 -14.63 -18.91 11.02
C GLN A 54 -15.24 -17.52 11.27
N GLU A 55 -16.54 -17.45 11.59
CA GLU A 55 -17.28 -16.18 11.71
C GLU A 55 -16.65 -15.21 12.73
N GLY A 56 -16.25 -15.69 13.90
CA GLY A 56 -15.63 -14.86 14.91
C GLY A 56 -14.34 -14.18 14.42
N TRP A 57 -13.46 -14.94 13.77
CA TRP A 57 -12.25 -14.41 13.16
C TRP A 57 -12.59 -13.40 12.05
N LEU A 58 -13.56 -13.73 11.21
CA LEU A 58 -13.98 -12.90 10.07
C LEU A 58 -14.51 -11.55 10.55
N ARG A 59 -15.39 -11.54 11.55
CA ARG A 59 -15.95 -10.30 12.11
C ARG A 59 -14.88 -9.46 12.82
N ALA A 60 -13.97 -10.10 13.56
CA ALA A 60 -12.84 -9.41 14.17
C ALA A 60 -11.90 -8.81 13.11
N ALA A 61 -11.71 -9.46 11.96
CA ALA A 61 -10.91 -8.93 10.86
C ALA A 61 -11.60 -7.76 10.17
N LEU A 62 -12.93 -7.80 10.01
CA LEU A 62 -13.74 -6.71 9.45
C LEU A 62 -13.78 -5.50 10.39
N ALA A 63 -13.92 -5.72 11.71
CA ALA A 63 -13.92 -4.64 12.70
C ALA A 63 -12.59 -3.85 12.76
N ARG A 64 -11.49 -4.46 12.33
CA ARG A 64 -10.18 -3.79 12.20
C ARG A 64 -10.01 -2.99 10.91
N GLN A 65 -11.04 -2.94 10.05
CA GLN A 65 -10.97 -2.15 8.82
C GLN A 65 -10.80 -0.67 9.13
N VAL A 66 -9.89 -0.04 8.42
CA VAL A 66 -9.73 1.42 8.48
C VAL A 66 -10.85 2.04 7.66
N PRO A 67 -11.66 2.96 8.23
CA PRO A 67 -12.68 3.65 7.46
C PRO A 67 -12.06 4.33 6.23
N VAL A 68 -12.69 4.13 5.08
CA VAL A 68 -12.29 4.80 3.84
C VAL A 68 -12.76 6.25 3.93
N SER A 69 -11.83 7.20 3.83
CA SER A 69 -12.15 8.63 3.82
C SER A 69 -11.92 9.22 2.43
N GLY A 70 -12.93 9.91 1.91
CA GLY A 70 -12.78 10.78 0.75
C GLY A 70 -11.95 12.02 1.11
N VAL A 71 -11.17 12.50 0.17
CA VAL A 71 -10.26 13.63 0.36
C VAL A 71 -10.89 14.91 -0.20
N GLY A 72 -10.88 15.98 0.60
CA GLY A 72 -11.32 17.32 0.23
C GLY A 72 -10.67 18.38 1.10
N PHE A 73 -11.04 19.66 0.95
CA PHE A 73 -10.55 20.70 1.86
C PHE A 73 -10.99 20.39 3.30
N GLY A 74 -10.11 20.66 4.25
CA GLY A 74 -10.27 20.30 5.66
C GLY A 74 -9.89 18.84 6.01
N SER A 75 -9.68 17.98 5.00
CA SER A 75 -9.22 16.60 5.26
C SER A 75 -7.78 16.59 5.73
N LEU A 76 -7.48 15.70 6.68
CA LEU A 76 -6.12 15.33 7.07
C LEU A 76 -5.60 14.24 6.12
N VAL A 77 -4.43 14.48 5.55
CA VAL A 77 -3.75 13.54 4.67
C VAL A 77 -2.33 13.34 5.20
N PRO A 78 -1.88 12.09 5.41
CA PRO A 78 -0.49 11.87 5.80
C PRO A 78 0.46 12.22 4.67
N ILE A 79 1.49 13.01 4.98
CA ILE A 79 2.59 13.37 4.07
C ILE A 79 3.90 13.21 4.86
N GLU A 80 4.79 12.36 4.38
CA GLU A 80 6.06 12.05 5.05
C GLU A 80 5.88 11.70 6.55
N GLY A 81 4.79 10.95 6.85
CA GLY A 81 4.46 10.48 8.20
C GLY A 81 3.82 11.52 9.13
N ARG A 82 3.53 12.74 8.65
CA ARG A 82 2.84 13.80 9.38
C ARG A 82 1.43 14.00 8.85
N GLU A 83 0.48 14.29 9.72
CA GLU A 83 -0.87 14.68 9.34
C GLU A 83 -0.87 16.12 8.81
N VAL A 84 -1.30 16.31 7.57
CA VAL A 84 -1.31 17.60 6.87
C VAL A 84 -2.74 17.93 6.46
N VAL A 85 -3.19 19.14 6.78
CA VAL A 85 -4.52 19.64 6.41
C VAL A 85 -4.51 20.13 4.96
N LEU A 86 -5.49 19.71 4.15
CA LEU A 86 -5.71 20.26 2.83
C LEU A 86 -6.46 21.58 2.93
N SER A 87 -5.86 22.66 2.47
CA SER A 87 -6.38 24.02 2.58
C SER A 87 -6.52 24.69 1.20
N PRO A 88 -7.52 25.58 1.02
CA PRO A 88 -7.59 26.42 -0.18
C PRO A 88 -6.33 27.27 -0.30
N GLY A 89 -5.74 27.32 -1.48
CA GLY A 89 -4.54 28.10 -1.76
C GLY A 89 -4.72 29.08 -2.90
N LYS A 90 -3.88 30.11 -2.93
CA LYS A 90 -3.78 31.05 -4.06
C LYS A 90 -2.63 30.65 -4.97
N GLY A 91 -2.67 31.09 -6.24
CA GLY A 91 -1.61 30.85 -7.21
C GLY A 91 -1.91 29.69 -8.17
N ARG A 92 -0.87 29.11 -8.77
CA ARG A 92 -1.01 28.08 -9.83
C ARG A 92 -0.59 26.68 -9.40
N ALA A 93 0.23 26.57 -8.36
CA ALA A 93 0.78 25.30 -7.91
C ALA A 93 0.46 25.00 -6.44
N PRO A 94 0.30 23.72 -6.05
CA PRO A 94 0.23 23.30 -4.66
C PRO A 94 1.49 23.72 -3.88
N ARG A 95 1.33 24.08 -2.59
CA ARG A 95 2.44 24.43 -1.69
C ARG A 95 2.23 23.79 -0.34
N LEU A 96 3.27 23.09 0.12
CA LEU A 96 3.31 22.52 1.47
C LEU A 96 4.05 23.50 2.39
N GLU A 97 3.33 24.05 3.37
CA GLU A 97 3.87 25.00 4.35
C GLU A 97 3.45 24.55 5.76
N GLY A 98 4.41 24.17 6.58
CA GLY A 98 4.12 23.57 7.89
C GLY A 98 3.26 22.32 7.78
N ASP A 99 2.13 22.30 8.47
CA ASP A 99 1.17 21.19 8.47
C ASP A 99 -0.06 21.47 7.55
N SER A 100 0.12 22.32 6.53
CA SER A 100 -0.93 22.65 5.56
C SER A 100 -0.43 22.47 4.13
N LEU A 101 -1.21 21.75 3.32
CA LEU A 101 -1.04 21.67 1.88
C LEU A 101 -2.05 22.59 1.23
N PHE A 102 -1.58 23.74 0.74
CA PHE A 102 -2.39 24.73 0.03
C PHE A 102 -2.58 24.32 -1.42
N LEU A 103 -3.84 24.13 -1.81
CA LEU A 103 -4.24 23.71 -3.15
C LEU A 103 -5.01 24.83 -3.83
N PRO A 104 -4.50 25.38 -4.96
CA PRO A 104 -5.22 26.39 -5.73
C PRO A 104 -6.36 25.77 -6.53
N GLY A 105 -7.38 26.60 -6.87
CA GLY A 105 -8.44 26.27 -7.82
C GLY A 105 -9.71 25.71 -7.19
N ASP A 106 -10.50 25.01 -8.02
CA ASP A 106 -11.83 24.51 -7.66
C ASP A 106 -11.75 23.45 -6.53
N PRO A 107 -12.59 23.58 -5.47
CA PRO A 107 -12.73 22.58 -4.41
C PRO A 107 -13.02 21.17 -4.92
N ALA A 108 -13.79 21.02 -5.98
CA ALA A 108 -14.08 19.72 -6.59
C ALA A 108 -12.82 19.00 -7.13
N GLN A 109 -11.74 19.75 -7.38
CA GLN A 109 -10.46 19.22 -7.86
C GLN A 109 -9.43 19.00 -6.74
N ALA A 110 -9.77 19.31 -5.48
CA ALA A 110 -8.83 19.25 -4.36
C ALA A 110 -8.17 17.87 -4.22
N ALA A 111 -8.95 16.78 -4.27
CA ALA A 111 -8.44 15.42 -4.21
C ALA A 111 -7.45 15.11 -5.34
N ALA A 112 -7.81 15.41 -6.58
CA ALA A 112 -6.95 15.16 -7.74
C ALA A 112 -5.64 15.97 -7.68
N ARG A 113 -5.71 17.24 -7.23
CA ARG A 113 -4.54 18.09 -7.06
C ARG A 113 -3.63 17.62 -5.94
N ALA A 114 -4.20 17.20 -4.80
CA ALA A 114 -3.44 16.59 -3.71
C ALA A 114 -2.73 15.31 -4.18
N ALA A 115 -3.43 14.43 -4.90
CA ALA A 115 -2.83 13.24 -5.49
C ALA A 115 -1.71 13.56 -6.49
N GLY A 116 -1.88 14.60 -7.30
CA GLY A 116 -0.86 15.08 -8.22
C GLY A 116 0.40 15.54 -7.49
N PHE A 117 0.24 16.36 -6.44
CA PHE A 117 1.33 16.80 -5.57
C PHE A 117 2.07 15.63 -4.92
N LEU A 118 1.33 14.69 -4.31
CA LEU A 118 1.91 13.50 -3.66
C LEU A 118 2.67 12.62 -4.65
N ARG A 119 2.19 12.46 -5.88
CA ARG A 119 2.91 11.69 -6.92
C ARG A 119 4.22 12.37 -7.33
N ALA A 120 4.23 13.71 -7.45
CA ALA A 120 5.44 14.45 -7.75
C ALA A 120 6.45 14.31 -6.61
N LEU A 121 6.02 14.56 -5.36
CA LEU A 121 6.86 14.41 -4.18
C LEU A 121 7.40 12.97 -4.04
N ALA A 122 6.55 11.96 -4.28
CA ALA A 122 6.97 10.56 -4.25
C ALA A 122 8.03 10.24 -5.29
N ARG A 123 7.92 10.83 -6.49
CA ARG A 123 8.93 10.67 -7.55
C ARG A 123 10.28 11.18 -7.10
N ASP A 124 10.32 12.38 -6.54
CA ASP A 124 11.56 13.03 -6.11
C ASP A 124 12.21 12.23 -4.98
N ARG A 125 11.44 11.87 -3.94
CA ARG A 125 11.95 11.11 -2.79
C ARG A 125 12.42 9.69 -3.14
N LEU A 126 11.67 9.00 -4.00
CA LEU A 126 12.03 7.63 -4.41
C LEU A 126 13.20 7.62 -5.40
N ALA A 127 13.33 8.64 -6.26
CA ALA A 127 14.48 8.78 -7.12
C ALA A 127 15.75 9.01 -6.28
N GLU A 128 15.72 10.01 -5.37
CA GLU A 128 16.83 10.31 -4.44
C GLU A 128 17.25 9.06 -3.64
N ALA A 129 16.28 8.36 -3.04
CA ALA A 129 16.56 7.16 -2.25
C ALA A 129 17.12 6.02 -3.11
N SER A 130 16.59 5.81 -4.31
CA SER A 130 17.05 4.77 -5.23
C SER A 130 18.47 5.04 -5.72
N ASP A 131 18.78 6.28 -6.09
CA ASP A 131 20.12 6.68 -6.52
C ASP A 131 21.14 6.49 -5.39
N HIS A 132 20.77 6.87 -4.16
CA HIS A 132 21.60 6.65 -2.99
C HIS A 132 21.93 5.17 -2.77
N TYR A 133 20.89 4.29 -2.70
CA TYR A 133 21.12 2.88 -2.39
C TYR A 133 21.74 2.11 -3.55
N ALA A 134 21.38 2.41 -4.80
CA ALA A 134 22.05 1.82 -5.96
C ALA A 134 23.53 2.22 -6.02
N GLY A 135 23.84 3.48 -5.67
CA GLY A 135 25.22 3.98 -5.56
C GLY A 135 26.03 3.20 -4.52
N LEU A 136 25.47 2.93 -3.32
CA LEU A 136 26.13 2.10 -2.29
C LEU A 136 26.41 0.67 -2.76
N LEU A 137 25.65 0.17 -3.72
CA LEU A 137 25.81 -1.17 -4.30
C LEU A 137 26.67 -1.18 -5.57
N GLY A 138 27.14 -0.02 -6.05
CA GLY A 138 27.85 0.08 -7.33
C GLY A 138 26.98 -0.31 -8.53
N ARG A 139 25.67 -0.10 -8.43
CA ARG A 139 24.67 -0.45 -9.45
C ARG A 139 24.00 0.80 -10.00
N LYS A 140 23.36 0.67 -11.16
CA LYS A 140 22.54 1.72 -11.78
C LYS A 140 21.10 1.26 -11.88
N VAL A 141 20.18 2.17 -11.58
CA VAL A 141 18.75 1.97 -11.81
C VAL A 141 18.45 2.27 -13.28
N ALA A 142 17.79 1.33 -13.99
CA ALA A 142 17.48 1.53 -15.40
C ALA A 142 16.35 2.57 -15.58
N ARG A 143 15.31 2.50 -14.75
CA ARG A 143 14.19 3.46 -14.73
C ARG A 143 13.39 3.31 -13.45
N ILE A 144 12.64 4.36 -13.08
CA ILE A 144 11.68 4.34 -11.98
C ILE A 144 10.28 4.61 -12.51
N THR A 145 9.32 3.78 -12.11
CA THR A 145 7.89 3.93 -12.43
C THR A 145 7.09 4.01 -11.16
N LEU A 146 6.15 4.96 -11.09
CA LEU A 146 5.21 5.05 -9.98
C LEU A 146 3.85 4.49 -10.39
N ARG A 147 3.24 3.71 -9.49
CA ARG A 147 1.90 3.14 -9.67
C ARG A 147 1.07 3.27 -8.39
N ASP A 148 -0.23 3.05 -8.48
CA ASP A 148 -1.10 2.90 -7.32
C ASP A 148 -1.40 1.40 -7.10
N THR A 149 -0.37 0.64 -6.74
CA THR A 149 -0.48 -0.80 -6.53
C THR A 149 -0.98 -1.11 -5.13
N ARG A 150 -1.92 -2.07 -5.03
CA ARG A 150 -2.51 -2.50 -3.76
C ARG A 150 -1.87 -3.76 -3.17
N SER A 151 -1.12 -4.53 -3.98
CA SER A 151 -0.58 -5.83 -3.59
C SER A 151 0.90 -5.80 -3.20
N ARG A 152 1.60 -4.73 -3.52
CA ARG A 152 3.03 -4.57 -3.24
C ARG A 152 3.42 -3.09 -3.16
N TRP A 153 4.45 -2.77 -2.40
CA TRP A 153 4.98 -1.42 -2.25
C TRP A 153 6.03 -1.08 -3.30
N GLY A 154 6.75 -2.08 -3.77
CA GLY A 154 7.73 -1.96 -4.83
C GLY A 154 7.92 -3.24 -5.62
N SER A 155 8.72 -3.20 -6.67
CA SER A 155 9.29 -4.35 -7.36
C SER A 155 10.49 -3.92 -8.19
N CYS A 156 11.48 -4.82 -8.30
CA CYS A 156 12.60 -4.70 -9.22
C CYS A 156 12.47 -5.77 -10.30
N SER A 157 12.69 -5.41 -11.55
CA SER A 157 12.79 -6.37 -12.66
C SER A 157 14.25 -6.75 -12.91
N HIS A 158 14.45 -7.85 -13.62
CA HIS A 158 15.79 -8.36 -13.91
C HIS A 158 16.67 -7.37 -14.71
N ASP A 159 16.05 -6.49 -15.52
CA ASP A 159 16.71 -5.42 -16.27
C ASP A 159 16.99 -4.16 -15.42
N GLY A 160 16.76 -4.22 -14.09
CA GLY A 160 17.05 -3.12 -13.16
C GLY A 160 16.01 -1.99 -13.18
N ALA A 161 14.81 -2.23 -13.74
CA ALA A 161 13.73 -1.26 -13.65
C ALA A 161 12.99 -1.39 -12.30
N LEU A 162 12.84 -0.28 -11.59
CA LEU A 162 12.16 -0.20 -10.30
C LEU A 162 10.73 0.32 -10.48
N MET A 163 9.78 -0.28 -9.77
CA MET A 163 8.43 0.22 -9.66
C MET A 163 8.10 0.42 -8.19
N TYR A 164 7.44 1.54 -7.87
CA TYR A 164 7.00 1.86 -6.51
C TYR A 164 5.55 2.29 -6.46
N SER A 165 4.90 2.04 -5.33
CA SER A 165 3.65 2.72 -4.99
C SER A 165 3.94 4.16 -4.61
N TRP A 166 3.32 5.14 -5.28
CA TRP A 166 3.46 6.56 -4.93
C TRP A 166 2.95 6.85 -3.50
N ARG A 167 2.08 6.00 -2.95
CA ARG A 167 1.56 6.13 -1.58
C ARG A 167 2.63 6.02 -0.51
N LEU A 168 3.82 5.54 -0.84
CA LEU A 168 4.95 5.47 0.10
C LEU A 168 5.35 6.84 0.64
N VAL A 169 5.10 7.94 -0.10
CA VAL A 169 5.38 9.29 0.38
C VAL A 169 4.47 9.71 1.54
N MET A 170 3.37 9.01 1.76
CA MET A 170 2.48 9.22 2.89
C MET A 170 3.02 8.58 4.18
N ALA A 171 3.91 7.59 4.07
CA ALA A 171 4.59 6.94 5.19
C ALA A 171 5.73 7.81 5.74
N PRO A 172 6.25 7.51 6.97
CA PRO A 172 7.49 8.11 7.44
C PRO A 172 8.62 7.96 6.42
N PRO A 173 9.52 8.97 6.27
CA PRO A 173 10.60 8.93 5.29
C PRO A 173 11.51 7.70 5.40
N SER A 174 11.77 7.21 6.62
CA SER A 174 12.54 5.98 6.85
C SER A 174 11.91 4.75 6.19
N VAL A 175 10.56 4.67 6.21
CA VAL A 175 9.81 3.56 5.60
C VAL A 175 9.89 3.60 4.08
N LEU A 176 9.76 4.78 3.47
CA LEU A 176 9.98 4.97 2.02
C LEU A 176 11.40 4.56 1.64
N ARG A 177 12.40 5.04 2.39
CA ARG A 177 13.82 4.70 2.19
C ARG A 177 14.07 3.19 2.32
N TYR A 178 13.46 2.53 3.30
CA TYR A 178 13.54 1.07 3.44
C TYR A 178 13.04 0.35 2.19
N VAL A 179 11.88 0.74 1.64
CA VAL A 179 11.36 0.10 0.42
C VAL A 179 12.31 0.36 -0.76
N ALA A 180 12.87 1.57 -0.88
CA ALA A 180 13.87 1.86 -1.91
C ALA A 180 15.12 0.99 -1.75
N ALA A 181 15.64 0.81 -0.52
CA ALA A 181 16.76 -0.08 -0.24
C ALA A 181 16.44 -1.54 -0.59
N HIS A 182 15.23 -2.02 -0.25
CA HIS A 182 14.76 -3.36 -0.56
C HIS A 182 14.75 -3.63 -2.08
N GLU A 183 14.17 -2.71 -2.85
CA GLU A 183 14.11 -2.87 -4.32
C GLU A 183 15.49 -2.69 -4.96
N CYS A 184 16.35 -1.83 -4.43
CA CYS A 184 17.73 -1.71 -4.90
C CYS A 184 18.57 -2.96 -4.56
N ALA A 185 18.33 -3.63 -3.44
CA ALA A 185 19.01 -4.88 -3.12
C ALA A 185 18.74 -5.98 -4.17
N HIS A 186 17.58 -5.95 -4.83
CA HIS A 186 17.29 -6.84 -5.96
C HIS A 186 18.15 -6.59 -7.20
N LEU A 187 18.84 -5.47 -7.32
CA LEU A 187 19.86 -5.26 -8.37
C LEU A 187 21.08 -6.18 -8.21
N VAL A 188 21.23 -6.81 -7.03
CA VAL A 188 22.33 -7.73 -6.69
C VAL A 188 21.78 -9.14 -6.46
N GLU A 189 20.71 -9.27 -5.67
CA GLU A 189 20.14 -10.54 -5.24
C GLU A 189 18.64 -10.58 -5.54
N MET A 190 18.22 -11.35 -6.56
CA MET A 190 16.81 -11.40 -6.99
C MET A 190 15.88 -12.16 -6.03
N ASN A 191 16.42 -13.06 -5.23
CA ASN A 191 15.67 -13.92 -4.31
C ASN A 191 15.82 -13.41 -2.87
N HIS A 192 14.77 -13.48 -2.07
CA HIS A 192 14.80 -13.11 -0.64
C HIS A 192 15.51 -14.16 0.23
N SER A 193 16.72 -14.57 -0.16
CA SER A 193 17.61 -15.46 0.56
C SER A 193 18.32 -14.76 1.73
N GLY A 194 19.13 -15.49 2.50
CA GLY A 194 20.00 -14.88 3.51
C GLY A 194 20.96 -13.84 2.91
N ALA A 195 21.48 -14.07 1.70
CA ALA A 195 22.34 -13.12 0.98
C ALA A 195 21.62 -11.83 0.66
N PHE A 196 20.36 -11.88 0.21
CA PHE A 196 19.53 -10.71 -0.02
C PHE A 196 19.38 -9.86 1.26
N TRP A 197 19.01 -10.50 2.37
CA TRP A 197 18.81 -9.76 3.63
C TRP A 197 20.11 -9.20 4.19
N ALA A 198 21.25 -9.86 3.95
CA ALA A 198 22.57 -9.31 4.27
C ALA A 198 22.89 -8.05 3.45
N VAL A 199 22.49 -8.02 2.17
CA VAL A 199 22.61 -6.80 1.34
C VAL A 199 21.74 -5.68 1.88
N VAL A 200 20.46 -5.97 2.20
CA VAL A 200 19.55 -4.96 2.78
C VAL A 200 20.11 -4.41 4.09
N ASP A 201 20.56 -5.29 5.00
CA ASP A 201 21.08 -4.88 6.31
C ASP A 201 22.32 -4.02 6.19
N ARG A 202 23.21 -4.31 5.22
CA ARG A 202 24.40 -3.51 4.93
C ARG A 202 24.08 -2.10 4.48
N ILE A 203 23.07 -1.90 3.62
CA ILE A 203 22.75 -0.58 3.05
C ILE A 203 21.68 0.18 3.82
N HIS A 204 20.88 -0.51 4.62
CA HIS A 204 19.81 0.05 5.45
C HIS A 204 19.70 -0.72 6.78
N PRO A 205 20.63 -0.53 7.72
CA PRO A 205 20.60 -1.21 9.01
C PRO A 205 19.33 -0.91 9.81
N GLY A 206 18.79 -1.92 10.50
CA GLY A 206 17.58 -1.78 11.31
C GLY A 206 16.25 -1.80 10.51
N TRP A 207 16.29 -2.22 9.27
CA TRP A 207 15.17 -2.32 8.33
C TRP A 207 13.93 -3.06 8.87
N GLN A 208 14.11 -3.90 9.88
CA GLN A 208 13.03 -4.68 10.49
C GLN A 208 11.92 -3.79 11.08
N ARG A 209 12.31 -2.62 11.62
CA ARG A 209 11.37 -1.63 12.18
C ARG A 209 10.46 -1.07 11.08
N GLU A 210 11.01 -0.66 9.95
CA GLU A 210 10.28 -0.08 8.82
C GLU A 210 9.37 -1.13 8.16
N ARG A 211 9.85 -2.36 8.05
CA ARG A 211 9.05 -3.50 7.58
C ARG A 211 7.86 -3.77 8.52
N ALA A 212 8.08 -3.77 9.83
CA ALA A 212 7.03 -3.94 10.82
C ALA A 212 6.02 -2.80 10.75
N TRP A 213 6.48 -1.56 10.56
CA TRP A 213 5.61 -0.41 10.39
C TRP A 213 4.70 -0.56 9.15
N LEU A 214 5.24 -0.94 7.99
CA LEU A 214 4.45 -1.18 6.78
C LEU A 214 3.40 -2.29 6.97
N HIS A 215 3.77 -3.34 7.68
CA HIS A 215 2.84 -4.42 7.98
C HIS A 215 1.68 -3.95 8.87
N ALA A 216 1.96 -3.11 9.87
CA ALA A 216 0.97 -2.60 10.82
C ALA A 216 0.11 -1.46 10.24
N HIS A 217 0.70 -0.56 9.45
CA HIS A 217 0.09 0.72 9.06
C HIS A 217 -0.16 0.87 7.54
N GLY A 218 0.43 0.03 6.71
CA GLY A 218 0.35 0.19 5.25
C GLY A 218 -1.08 0.23 4.71
N ALA A 219 -2.02 -0.51 5.30
CA ALA A 219 -3.43 -0.47 4.91
C ALA A 219 -4.04 0.94 5.03
N ARG A 220 -3.62 1.74 6.03
CA ARG A 220 -4.11 3.11 6.24
C ARG A 220 -3.75 4.04 5.07
N LEU A 221 -2.60 3.84 4.44
CA LEU A 221 -2.18 4.64 3.28
C LEU A 221 -3.10 4.40 2.07
N HIS A 222 -3.69 3.22 1.96
CA HIS A 222 -4.65 2.89 0.91
C HIS A 222 -6.09 3.31 1.25
N ALA A 223 -6.41 3.55 2.53
CA ALA A 223 -7.73 4.00 2.95
C ALA A 223 -8.01 5.47 2.57
N VAL A 224 -6.98 6.26 2.32
CA VAL A 224 -7.09 7.64 1.82
C VAL A 224 -7.49 7.60 0.34
N ARG A 225 -8.70 8.08 0.01
CA ARG A 225 -9.27 8.03 -1.34
C ARG A 225 -9.21 9.38 -2.02
N PHE A 226 -8.46 9.43 -3.12
CA PHE A 226 -8.31 10.61 -3.98
C PHE A 226 -9.17 10.54 -5.25
N ASP A 227 -9.87 9.42 -5.45
CA ASP A 227 -10.89 9.20 -6.45
C ASP A 227 -12.24 9.60 -5.81
N ALA A 228 -12.73 10.78 -6.18
CA ALA A 228 -14.08 11.25 -5.87
C ALA A 228 -15.08 10.71 -6.89
#